data_884033ba829d4eaa2ac4331d496a89c7
#
_entry.id   884033ba829d4eaa2ac4331d496a89c7
#
_cell.length_a   1.000
_cell.length_b   1.000
_cell.length_c   1.000
_cell.angle_alpha   90.00
_cell.angle_beta   90.00
_cell.angle_gamma   90.00
#
_symmetry.space_group_name_H-M   'P 1'
#
loop_
_entity.id
_entity.type
_entity.pdbx_description
1 polymer ?
#
loop_
_entity_poly.entity_id
_entity_poly.type
_entity_poly.pdbx_seq_one_letter_code
_entity_poly.pdbx_strand_id
1 'polypeptide(L)'
;SIGRPEVILKKDEAGRTLEPVEHLYVDCDEVFMGVVTDKLNQRKGRMLNCINNGTGRVRLEFTVPSRGLIGYRDEFLTDTKGTGIMNSYLEGYEEWRGDFPSRYSGSIVADRPGNAVAYALFNLEPRGVLFVEPGDPVYEGMIVGEHNRDNDIDVNATKEKKLTNLRAAGKDENVILTPVKKMSLEHALHFVREDELVEVTPLSIRLRKAELSAQKRYQMAGAKKKG
;
A
#
# COMPACT_ATOMS: atom_id res chain seq x y z
N SER A 1 14.39 -2.33 -10.25
CA SER A 1 13.55 -2.04 -9.07
C SER A 1 13.32 -0.55 -8.94
N ILE A 2 12.15 -0.18 -8.48
CA ILE A 2 11.72 1.21 -8.32
C ILE A 2 11.38 1.41 -6.84
N GLY A 3 11.89 2.49 -6.23
CA GLY A 3 11.53 2.90 -4.88
C GLY A 3 10.22 3.69 -4.86
N ARG A 4 9.83 4.12 -3.67
CA ARG A 4 8.69 5.01 -3.48
C ARG A 4 8.91 6.32 -4.27
N PRO A 5 7.89 6.82 -4.98
CA PRO A 5 7.97 8.13 -5.62
C PRO A 5 8.20 9.24 -4.57
N GLU A 6 9.15 10.13 -4.86
CA GLU A 6 9.46 11.28 -4.02
C GLU A 6 9.16 12.57 -4.77
N VAL A 7 8.74 13.59 -4.03
CA VAL A 7 8.56 14.94 -4.58
C VAL A 7 9.83 15.76 -4.43
N ILE A 8 10.05 16.66 -5.36
CA ILE A 8 11.20 17.59 -5.30
C ILE A 8 10.86 18.69 -4.29
N LEU A 9 11.61 18.73 -3.20
CA LEU A 9 11.51 19.78 -2.19
C LEU A 9 12.40 20.96 -2.55
N LYS A 10 12.01 22.15 -2.13
CA LYS A 10 12.79 23.39 -2.26
C LYS A 10 13.01 24.00 -0.87
N LYS A 11 13.95 24.92 -0.78
CA LYS A 11 14.11 25.79 0.39
C LYS A 11 13.86 27.23 -0.01
N ASP A 12 13.18 27.98 0.86
CA ASP A 12 13.04 29.41 0.69
C ASP A 12 14.27 30.15 1.23
N GLU A 13 14.26 31.49 1.11
CA GLU A 13 15.37 32.35 1.59
C GLU A 13 15.60 32.27 3.10
N ALA A 14 14.56 31.88 3.88
CA ALA A 14 14.64 31.68 5.32
C ALA A 14 15.08 30.25 5.71
N GLY A 15 15.36 29.37 4.72
CA GLY A 15 15.75 27.98 4.94
C GLY A 15 14.61 27.03 5.25
N ARG A 16 13.34 27.46 5.16
CA ARG A 16 12.17 26.61 5.37
C ARG A 16 11.97 25.65 4.18
N THR A 17 11.58 24.43 4.48
CA THR A 17 11.32 23.44 3.44
C THR A 17 9.96 23.70 2.78
N LEU A 18 9.97 23.79 1.46
CA LEU A 18 8.79 23.94 0.63
C LEU A 18 8.52 22.66 -0.15
N GLU A 19 7.25 22.32 -0.30
CA GLU A 19 6.78 21.18 -1.07
C GLU A 19 5.79 21.59 -2.17
N PRO A 20 5.70 20.84 -3.30
CA PRO A 20 4.72 21.11 -4.33
C PRO A 20 3.31 20.80 -3.81
N VAL A 21 2.37 21.69 -4.08
CA VAL A 21 0.96 21.60 -3.68
C VAL A 21 0.08 21.67 -4.91
N GLU A 22 -0.90 20.80 -4.96
CA GLU A 22 -1.88 20.73 -6.03
C GLU A 22 -3.23 21.25 -5.57
N HIS A 23 -3.91 21.94 -6.47
CA HIS A 23 -5.31 22.25 -6.34
C HIS A 23 -6.12 21.06 -6.86
N LEU A 24 -6.95 20.48 -6.03
CA LEU A 24 -7.72 19.27 -6.31
C LEU A 24 -9.20 19.61 -6.35
N TYR A 25 -9.86 19.23 -7.43
CA TYR A 25 -11.33 19.22 -7.58
C TYR A 25 -11.82 17.79 -7.48
N VAL A 26 -12.83 17.59 -6.64
CA VAL A 26 -13.54 16.32 -6.48
C VAL A 26 -15.01 16.54 -6.73
N ASP A 27 -15.61 15.68 -7.54
CA ASP A 27 -17.06 15.60 -7.75
C ASP A 27 -17.50 14.18 -7.42
N CYS A 28 -18.33 14.01 -6.41
CA CYS A 28 -18.80 12.70 -5.97
C CYS A 28 -20.22 12.78 -5.42
N ASP A 29 -20.85 11.62 -5.23
CA ASP A 29 -22.13 11.55 -4.54
C ASP A 29 -21.97 11.99 -3.08
N GLU A 30 -22.97 12.68 -2.56
CA GLU A 30 -22.98 13.28 -1.22
C GLU A 30 -22.68 12.25 -0.11
N VAL A 31 -23.11 11.02 -0.30
CA VAL A 31 -22.87 9.91 0.65
C VAL A 31 -21.38 9.57 0.84
N PHE A 32 -20.53 9.92 -0.13
CA PHE A 32 -19.07 9.69 -0.07
C PHE A 32 -18.28 10.90 0.42
N MET A 33 -18.91 12.05 0.61
CA MET A 33 -18.24 13.28 1.02
C MET A 33 -17.41 13.09 2.30
N GLY A 34 -17.96 12.39 3.29
CA GLY A 34 -17.29 12.14 4.57
C GLY A 34 -15.99 11.37 4.41
N VAL A 35 -16.04 10.21 3.75
CA VAL A 35 -14.86 9.36 3.56
C VAL A 35 -13.79 10.05 2.71
N VAL A 36 -14.19 10.79 1.67
CA VAL A 36 -13.25 11.54 0.81
C VAL A 36 -12.56 12.65 1.62
N THR A 37 -13.33 13.41 2.38
CA THR A 37 -12.80 14.50 3.22
C THR A 37 -11.83 13.98 4.28
N ASP A 38 -12.19 12.92 4.98
CA ASP A 38 -11.35 12.33 6.03
C ASP A 38 -10.01 11.83 5.46
N LYS A 39 -10.05 11.13 4.32
CA LYS A 39 -8.83 10.63 3.68
C LYS A 39 -7.94 11.73 3.13
N LEU A 40 -8.51 12.79 2.55
CA LEU A 40 -7.73 13.93 2.09
C LEU A 40 -7.12 14.71 3.25
N ASN A 41 -7.83 14.88 4.37
CA ASN A 41 -7.30 15.51 5.58
C ASN A 41 -6.11 14.71 6.17
N GLN A 42 -6.20 13.38 6.22
CA GLN A 42 -5.09 12.50 6.63
C GLN A 42 -3.86 12.69 5.74
N ARG A 43 -4.05 12.99 4.45
CA ARG A 43 -3.01 13.26 3.45
C ARG A 43 -2.57 14.73 3.40
N LYS A 44 -2.85 15.49 4.47
CA LYS A 44 -2.53 16.91 4.62
C LYS A 44 -3.26 17.84 3.62
N GLY A 45 -4.36 17.37 3.05
CA GLY A 45 -5.28 18.20 2.28
C GLY A 45 -5.97 19.24 3.17
N ARG A 46 -6.24 20.41 2.60
CA ARG A 46 -7.03 21.47 3.21
C ARG A 46 -8.19 21.79 2.31
N MET A 47 -9.42 21.69 2.84
CA MET A 47 -10.61 22.04 2.07
C MET A 47 -10.66 23.54 1.88
N LEU A 48 -10.85 23.96 0.63
CA LEU A 48 -11.07 25.37 0.26
C LEU A 48 -12.54 25.68 0.10
N ASN A 49 -13.29 24.77 -0.50
CA ASN A 49 -14.69 24.99 -0.84
C ASN A 49 -15.47 23.65 -0.87
N CYS A 50 -16.77 23.75 -0.59
CA CYS A 50 -17.71 22.64 -0.71
C CYS A 50 -19.03 23.19 -1.28
N ILE A 51 -19.40 22.73 -2.47
CA ILE A 51 -20.64 23.15 -3.14
C ILE A 51 -21.58 21.95 -3.20
N ASN A 52 -22.71 22.07 -2.52
CA ASN A 52 -23.80 21.11 -2.57
C ASN A 52 -25.04 21.79 -3.19
N ASN A 53 -25.40 21.38 -4.38
CA ASN A 53 -26.52 21.94 -5.12
C ASN A 53 -27.86 21.23 -4.84
N GLY A 54 -27.91 20.31 -3.88
CA GLY A 54 -29.08 19.52 -3.55
C GLY A 54 -29.50 18.49 -4.61
N THR A 55 -28.59 18.18 -5.54
CA THR A 55 -28.80 17.19 -6.61
C THR A 55 -28.34 15.77 -6.23
N GLY A 56 -27.89 15.59 -4.98
CA GLY A 56 -27.26 14.35 -4.50
C GLY A 56 -25.76 14.23 -4.81
N ARG A 57 -25.17 15.21 -5.50
CA ARG A 57 -23.75 15.31 -5.77
C ARG A 57 -23.14 16.56 -5.14
N VAL A 58 -21.90 16.43 -4.71
CA VAL A 58 -21.11 17.52 -4.12
C VAL A 58 -19.85 17.75 -4.91
N ARG A 59 -19.43 19.00 -4.99
CA ARG A 59 -18.12 19.41 -5.49
C ARG A 59 -17.30 19.94 -4.35
N LEU A 60 -16.12 19.35 -4.17
CA LEU A 60 -15.16 19.69 -3.14
C LEU A 60 -13.89 20.25 -3.79
N GLU A 61 -13.32 21.27 -3.19
CA GLU A 61 -12.04 21.84 -3.60
C GLU A 61 -11.05 21.76 -2.44
N PHE A 62 -9.84 21.28 -2.73
CA PHE A 62 -8.78 21.14 -1.76
C PHE A 62 -7.46 21.67 -2.31
N THR A 63 -6.57 22.11 -1.41
CA THR A 63 -5.14 22.11 -1.67
C THR A 63 -4.54 20.91 -0.99
N VAL A 64 -3.76 20.12 -1.74
CA VAL A 64 -3.17 18.86 -1.25
C VAL A 64 -1.69 18.82 -1.66
N PRO A 65 -0.76 18.47 -0.76
CA PRO A 65 0.61 18.21 -1.19
C PRO A 65 0.66 17.14 -2.27
N SER A 66 1.45 17.32 -3.32
CA SER A 66 1.53 16.36 -4.44
C SER A 66 1.83 14.94 -3.96
N ARG A 67 2.67 14.78 -2.91
CA ARG A 67 2.95 13.49 -2.26
C ARG A 67 1.70 12.86 -1.63
N GLY A 68 0.71 13.64 -1.23
CA GLY A 68 -0.57 13.18 -0.70
C GLY A 68 -1.51 12.59 -1.74
N LEU A 69 -1.31 12.91 -3.01
CA LEU A 69 -2.12 12.37 -4.12
C LEU A 69 -1.52 11.10 -4.75
N ILE A 70 -0.28 10.75 -4.40
CA ILE A 70 0.35 9.49 -4.85
C ILE A 70 -0.51 8.31 -4.36
N GLY A 71 -1.04 7.51 -5.28
CA GLY A 71 -1.88 6.36 -5.03
C GLY A 71 -3.30 6.66 -4.50
N TYR A 72 -3.67 7.93 -4.35
CA TYR A 72 -5.01 8.30 -3.86
C TYR A 72 -6.10 8.02 -4.89
N ARG A 73 -5.80 8.07 -6.18
CA ARG A 73 -6.80 7.86 -7.25
C ARG A 73 -7.50 6.50 -7.14
N ASP A 74 -6.75 5.42 -6.93
CA ASP A 74 -7.30 4.07 -6.82
C ASP A 74 -8.16 3.92 -5.56
N GLU A 75 -7.71 4.51 -4.46
CA GLU A 75 -8.45 4.56 -3.21
C GLU A 75 -9.75 5.35 -3.34
N PHE A 76 -9.68 6.52 -3.96
CA PHE A 76 -10.84 7.36 -4.25
C PHE A 76 -11.88 6.67 -5.12
N LEU A 77 -11.46 5.99 -6.19
CA LEU A 77 -12.37 5.24 -7.05
C LEU A 77 -13.03 4.08 -6.30
N THR A 78 -12.30 3.41 -5.41
CA THR A 78 -12.86 2.35 -4.56
C THR A 78 -13.91 2.92 -3.60
N ASP A 79 -13.60 4.01 -2.91
CA ASP A 79 -14.50 4.64 -1.93
C ASP A 79 -15.75 5.19 -2.58
N THR A 80 -15.64 5.74 -3.78
CA THR A 80 -16.75 6.30 -4.55
C THR A 80 -17.43 5.29 -5.47
N LYS A 81 -17.10 3.99 -5.36
CA LYS A 81 -17.63 2.89 -6.21
C LYS A 81 -17.51 3.20 -7.71
N GLY A 82 -16.43 3.87 -8.10
CA GLY A 82 -16.16 4.25 -9.49
C GLY A 82 -16.95 5.44 -10.02
N THR A 83 -17.82 6.07 -9.22
CA THR A 83 -18.68 7.20 -9.68
C THR A 83 -18.05 8.57 -9.47
N GLY A 84 -16.99 8.66 -8.65
CA GLY A 84 -16.32 9.90 -8.36
C GLY A 84 -15.42 10.38 -9.49
N ILE A 85 -15.29 11.69 -9.63
CA ILE A 85 -14.41 12.35 -10.60
C ILE A 85 -13.45 13.21 -9.80
N MET A 86 -12.16 13.14 -10.11
CA MET A 86 -11.14 13.99 -9.53
C MET A 86 -10.18 14.52 -10.59
N ASN A 87 -9.82 15.78 -10.46
CA ASN A 87 -8.83 16.45 -11.30
C ASN A 87 -7.97 17.34 -10.43
N SER A 88 -6.67 17.39 -10.72
CA SER A 88 -5.74 18.26 -10.02
C SER A 88 -4.81 18.98 -10.99
N TYR A 89 -4.27 20.10 -10.54
CA TYR A 89 -3.18 20.80 -11.20
C TYR A 89 -2.20 21.34 -10.15
N LEU A 90 -0.93 21.46 -10.54
CA LEU A 90 0.10 22.03 -9.67
C LEU A 90 -0.19 23.52 -9.48
N GLU A 91 -0.41 23.93 -8.23
CA GLU A 91 -0.67 25.33 -7.87
C GLU A 91 0.62 26.09 -7.59
N GLY A 92 1.58 25.43 -6.94
CA GLY A 92 2.86 26.01 -6.58
C GLY A 92 3.55 25.25 -5.46
N TYR A 93 4.39 25.97 -4.72
CA TYR A 93 5.12 25.45 -3.58
C TYR A 93 4.66 26.15 -2.31
N GLU A 94 4.39 25.37 -1.28
CA GLU A 94 4.04 25.86 0.07
C GLU A 94 4.95 25.23 1.12
N GLU A 95 4.93 25.77 2.31
CA GLU A 95 5.66 25.24 3.46
C GLU A 95 5.21 23.79 3.74
N TRP A 96 6.20 22.96 4.07
CA TRP A 96 6.01 21.53 4.40
C TRP A 96 4.91 21.32 5.44
N ARG A 97 3.87 20.58 5.10
CA ARG A 97 2.71 20.35 5.96
C ARG A 97 2.87 19.19 6.96
N GLY A 98 4.10 18.72 7.17
CA GLY A 98 4.40 17.60 8.06
C GLY A 98 4.21 16.23 7.43
N ASP A 99 4.67 15.21 8.13
CA ASP A 99 4.54 13.82 7.67
C ASP A 99 3.11 13.31 7.77
N PHE A 100 2.79 12.38 6.91
CA PHE A 100 1.61 11.53 7.03
C PHE A 100 2.01 10.09 6.68
N PRO A 101 1.43 9.08 7.35
CA PRO A 101 1.73 7.69 7.04
C PRO A 101 1.15 7.32 5.67
N SER A 102 1.99 6.71 4.83
CA SER A 102 1.56 6.21 3.52
C SER A 102 0.72 4.94 3.65
N ARG A 103 1.00 4.15 4.68
CA ARG A 103 0.35 2.88 4.98
C ARG A 103 0.52 2.58 6.47
N TYR A 104 -0.56 2.21 7.15
CA TYR A 104 -0.52 1.79 8.55
C TYR A 104 -0.19 0.30 8.70
N SER A 105 -0.58 -0.52 7.71
CA SER A 105 -0.38 -1.96 7.71
C SER A 105 1.08 -2.34 7.45
N GLY A 106 1.51 -3.46 8.04
CA GLY A 106 2.82 -4.06 7.76
C GLY A 106 2.83 -4.90 6.48
N SER A 107 3.94 -5.57 6.25
CA SER A 107 4.14 -6.51 5.14
C SER A 107 4.25 -7.93 5.64
N ILE A 108 3.67 -8.88 4.89
CA ILE A 108 3.93 -10.30 5.02
C ILE A 108 5.09 -10.63 4.08
N VAL A 109 6.23 -11.01 4.62
CA VAL A 109 7.50 -11.17 3.89
C VAL A 109 7.90 -12.64 3.87
N ALA A 110 8.25 -13.17 2.70
CA ALA A 110 8.76 -14.53 2.58
C ALA A 110 10.16 -14.65 3.21
N ASP A 111 10.39 -15.70 4.00
CA ASP A 111 11.64 -15.95 4.72
C ASP A 111 12.63 -16.80 3.93
N ARG A 112 12.21 -17.39 2.80
CA ARG A 112 13.00 -18.30 1.99
C ARG A 112 12.53 -18.39 0.54
N PRO A 113 13.40 -18.87 -0.38
CA PRO A 113 12.99 -19.16 -1.76
C PRO A 113 12.18 -20.47 -1.86
N GLY A 114 11.37 -20.56 -2.92
CA GLY A 114 10.56 -21.73 -3.28
C GLY A 114 9.30 -21.33 -4.03
N ASN A 115 8.37 -22.25 -4.15
CA ASN A 115 7.04 -21.97 -4.69
C ASN A 115 6.03 -21.89 -3.55
N ALA A 116 5.15 -20.90 -3.61
CA ALA A 116 4.07 -20.78 -2.65
C ALA A 116 3.14 -21.99 -2.73
N VAL A 117 2.72 -22.52 -1.57
CA VAL A 117 1.82 -23.68 -1.51
C VAL A 117 0.49 -23.32 -0.87
N ALA A 118 -0.60 -23.92 -1.37
CA ALA A 118 -1.97 -23.63 -0.92
C ALA A 118 -2.11 -23.75 0.61
N TYR A 119 -1.53 -24.77 1.21
CA TYR A 119 -1.59 -24.99 2.67
C TYR A 119 -0.95 -23.84 3.46
N ALA A 120 0.21 -23.36 3.03
CA ALA A 120 0.88 -22.24 3.69
C ALA A 120 0.08 -20.94 3.53
N LEU A 121 -0.41 -20.65 2.33
CA LEU A 121 -1.20 -19.46 2.02
C LEU A 121 -2.50 -19.43 2.82
N PHE A 122 -3.22 -20.55 2.92
CA PHE A 122 -4.42 -20.66 3.72
C PHE A 122 -4.20 -20.30 5.20
N ASN A 123 -3.08 -20.74 5.76
CA ASN A 123 -2.70 -20.39 7.14
C ASN A 123 -2.28 -18.92 7.32
N LEU A 124 -1.99 -18.21 6.22
CA LEU A 124 -1.62 -16.80 6.21
C LEU A 124 -2.82 -15.86 6.00
N GLU A 125 -3.91 -16.33 5.38
CA GLU A 125 -5.11 -15.51 5.14
C GLU A 125 -5.64 -14.78 6.40
N PRO A 126 -5.68 -15.40 7.61
CA PRO A 126 -6.12 -14.68 8.80
C PRO A 126 -5.21 -13.51 9.21
N ARG A 127 -3.99 -13.44 8.65
CA ARG A 127 -3.00 -12.41 8.97
C ARG A 127 -3.04 -11.21 8.04
N GLY A 128 -3.73 -11.32 6.89
CA GLY A 128 -3.81 -10.21 5.96
C GLY A 128 -4.26 -10.59 4.55
N VAL A 129 -4.02 -9.70 3.61
CA VAL A 129 -4.39 -9.87 2.21
C VAL A 129 -3.18 -10.36 1.41
N LEU A 130 -3.32 -11.48 0.72
CA LEU A 130 -2.24 -12.09 -0.04
C LEU A 130 -2.15 -11.51 -1.47
N PHE A 131 -0.92 -11.50 -2.02
CA PHE A 131 -0.59 -11.01 -3.36
C PHE A 131 -0.11 -12.12 -4.28
N VAL A 132 0.16 -13.32 -3.75
CA VAL A 132 0.68 -14.48 -4.47
C VAL A 132 -0.30 -15.63 -4.44
N GLU A 133 -0.32 -16.42 -5.53
CA GLU A 133 -1.15 -17.61 -5.70
C GLU A 133 -0.32 -18.88 -5.44
N PRO A 134 -0.96 -20.04 -5.18
CA PRO A 134 -0.25 -21.32 -5.13
C PRO A 134 0.51 -21.58 -6.44
N GLY A 135 1.78 -21.98 -6.32
CA GLY A 135 2.67 -22.21 -7.46
C GLY A 135 3.54 -20.99 -7.81
N ASP A 136 3.22 -19.80 -7.35
CA ASP A 136 4.04 -18.61 -7.61
C ASP A 136 5.43 -18.75 -6.97
N PRO A 137 6.50 -18.40 -7.71
CA PRO A 137 7.84 -18.38 -7.15
C PRO A 137 8.00 -17.24 -6.16
N VAL A 138 8.51 -17.55 -4.98
CA VAL A 138 8.84 -16.60 -3.93
C VAL A 138 10.32 -16.68 -3.57
N TYR A 139 10.87 -15.63 -2.97
CA TYR A 139 12.25 -15.58 -2.51
C TYR A 139 12.36 -14.83 -1.18
N GLU A 140 13.44 -15.00 -0.45
CA GLU A 140 13.67 -14.31 0.82
C GLU A 140 13.60 -12.78 0.62
N GLY A 141 12.80 -12.12 1.44
CA GLY A 141 12.57 -10.68 1.35
C GLY A 141 11.48 -10.24 0.36
N MET A 142 10.87 -11.15 -0.40
CA MET A 142 9.71 -10.86 -1.23
C MET A 142 8.49 -10.60 -0.35
N ILE A 143 7.73 -9.55 -0.66
CA ILE A 143 6.47 -9.24 0.02
C ILE A 143 5.37 -10.04 -0.67
N VAL A 144 4.76 -10.94 0.07
CA VAL A 144 3.72 -11.86 -0.40
C VAL A 144 2.31 -11.47 0.04
N GLY A 145 2.20 -10.42 0.85
CA GLY A 145 0.91 -9.90 1.31
C GLY A 145 1.02 -8.65 2.16
N GLU A 146 -0.11 -8.03 2.40
CA GLU A 146 -0.31 -6.93 3.33
C GLU A 146 -0.74 -7.48 4.68
N HIS A 147 0.00 -7.15 5.75
CA HIS A 147 -0.31 -7.59 7.09
C HIS A 147 -1.46 -6.73 7.68
N ASN A 148 -2.37 -7.35 8.43
CA ASN A 148 -3.47 -6.64 9.07
C ASN A 148 -3.08 -5.83 10.32
N ARG A 149 -1.78 -5.87 10.72
CA ARG A 149 -1.19 -5.08 11.80
C ARG A 149 -0.13 -4.14 11.23
N ASP A 150 0.37 -3.23 12.05
CA ASP A 150 1.35 -2.21 11.68
C ASP A 150 2.79 -2.73 11.53
N ASN A 151 3.07 -3.95 12.00
CA ASN A 151 4.39 -4.57 11.93
C ASN A 151 4.53 -5.56 10.78
N ASP A 152 5.74 -5.67 10.26
CA ASP A 152 6.09 -6.71 9.30
C ASP A 152 6.24 -8.07 9.98
N ILE A 153 5.94 -9.14 9.24
CA ILE A 153 6.16 -10.52 9.67
C ILE A 153 6.89 -11.32 8.59
N ASP A 154 7.90 -12.08 9.00
CA ASP A 154 8.56 -13.05 8.11
C ASP A 154 7.85 -14.41 8.21
N VAL A 155 7.54 -15.01 7.06
CA VAL A 155 6.71 -16.20 6.95
C VAL A 155 7.28 -17.21 5.96
N ASN A 156 6.99 -18.48 6.19
CA ASN A 156 7.29 -19.52 5.21
C ASN A 156 6.07 -19.80 4.33
N ALA A 157 6.06 -19.21 3.13
CA ALA A 157 5.00 -19.42 2.13
C ALA A 157 5.10 -20.77 1.39
N THR A 158 6.20 -21.51 1.59
CA THR A 158 6.51 -22.78 0.91
C THR A 158 6.28 -24.02 1.80
N LYS A 159 5.71 -23.82 2.99
CA LYS A 159 5.51 -24.88 3.98
C LYS A 159 4.40 -25.85 3.55
N GLU A 160 4.78 -27.07 3.24
CA GLU A 160 3.82 -28.15 2.93
C GLU A 160 3.18 -28.71 4.20
N LYS A 161 1.99 -29.30 4.04
CA LYS A 161 1.33 -30.05 5.10
C LYS A 161 2.16 -31.31 5.40
N LYS A 162 2.60 -31.48 6.65
CA LYS A 162 3.21 -32.75 7.06
C LYS A 162 2.15 -33.84 7.06
N LEU A 163 2.35 -34.89 6.27
CA LEU A 163 1.52 -36.09 6.27
C LEU A 163 1.81 -36.86 7.58
N THR A 164 0.97 -36.70 8.58
CA THR A 164 1.17 -37.33 9.90
C THR A 164 0.43 -38.65 10.06
N ASN A 165 -0.51 -39.06 9.18
CA ASN A 165 -1.20 -40.35 9.24
C ASN A 165 -1.72 -40.79 7.86
N LEU A 166 -1.38 -42.02 7.46
CA LEU A 166 -1.90 -42.72 6.25
C LEU A 166 -3.44 -42.85 6.20
N ARG A 167 -4.14 -42.79 7.34
CA ARG A 167 -5.61 -42.86 7.41
C ARG A 167 -6.32 -41.55 7.18
N ALA A 168 -5.63 -40.41 7.20
CA ALA A 168 -6.18 -39.07 6.93
C ALA A 168 -5.98 -38.63 5.48
N ALA A 169 -5.28 -39.41 4.64
CA ALA A 169 -5.03 -39.11 3.23
C ALA A 169 -6.30 -39.14 2.34
N GLY A 170 -7.45 -39.59 2.87
CA GLY A 170 -8.72 -39.62 2.14
C GLY A 170 -9.58 -38.36 2.27
N LYS A 171 -9.18 -37.38 3.05
CA LYS A 171 -9.81 -36.07 3.14
C LYS A 171 -8.76 -34.97 2.85
N ASP A 172 -8.32 -34.88 1.62
CA ASP A 172 -7.82 -33.61 1.08
C ASP A 172 -9.06 -32.71 0.96
N GLU A 173 -9.36 -31.99 2.03
CA GLU A 173 -10.26 -30.84 1.94
C GLU A 173 -9.61 -29.89 0.94
N ASN A 174 -10.28 -29.69 -0.21
CA ASN A 174 -9.88 -28.70 -1.19
C ASN A 174 -9.77 -27.36 -0.44
N VAL A 175 -8.54 -26.89 -0.24
CA VAL A 175 -8.28 -25.60 0.40
C VAL A 175 -8.80 -24.53 -0.57
N ILE A 176 -9.92 -23.91 -0.21
CA ILE A 176 -10.46 -22.78 -0.99
C ILE A 176 -9.79 -21.53 -0.44
N LEU A 177 -8.95 -20.91 -1.28
CA LEU A 177 -8.29 -19.65 -0.97
C LEU A 177 -9.13 -18.47 -1.41
N THR A 178 -9.08 -17.39 -0.65
CA THR A 178 -9.61 -16.09 -1.06
C THR A 178 -8.85 -15.61 -2.29
N PRO A 179 -9.52 -15.04 -3.31
CA PRO A 179 -8.85 -14.51 -4.49
C PRO A 179 -7.78 -13.48 -4.09
N VAL A 180 -6.59 -13.61 -4.65
CA VAL A 180 -5.49 -12.71 -4.36
C VAL A 180 -5.69 -11.33 -4.97
N LYS A 181 -5.16 -10.31 -4.30
CA LYS A 181 -5.15 -8.96 -4.81
C LYS A 181 -4.00 -8.79 -5.80
N LYS A 182 -4.30 -8.79 -7.10
CA LYS A 182 -3.30 -8.50 -8.12
C LYS A 182 -2.84 -7.04 -8.03
N MET A 183 -1.52 -6.84 -7.97
CA MET A 183 -0.91 -5.53 -7.88
C MET A 183 -0.79 -4.88 -9.27
N SER A 184 -1.46 -3.71 -9.47
CA SER A 184 -1.11 -2.79 -10.54
C SER A 184 0.18 -2.04 -10.17
N LEU A 185 0.86 -1.45 -11.15
CA LEU A 185 2.06 -0.63 -10.88
C LEU A 185 1.74 0.54 -9.95
N GLU A 186 0.64 1.24 -10.18
CA GLU A 186 0.20 2.37 -9.35
C GLU A 186 -0.06 1.93 -7.91
N HIS A 187 -0.75 0.81 -7.71
CA HIS A 187 -1.00 0.24 -6.40
C HIS A 187 0.30 -0.17 -5.70
N ALA A 188 1.23 -0.80 -6.43
CA ALA A 188 2.53 -1.19 -5.90
C ALA A 188 3.35 0.03 -5.45
N LEU A 189 3.38 1.10 -6.25
CA LEU A 189 4.07 2.35 -5.92
C LEU A 189 3.46 3.06 -4.71
N HIS A 190 2.15 2.95 -4.53
CA HIS A 190 1.47 3.46 -3.34
C HIS A 190 1.75 2.61 -2.09
N PHE A 191 1.80 1.29 -2.27
CA PHE A 191 1.97 0.33 -1.18
C PHE A 191 3.36 0.41 -0.53
N VAL A 192 4.43 0.59 -1.33
CA VAL A 192 5.81 0.51 -0.83
C VAL A 192 6.15 1.62 0.17
N ARG A 193 6.86 1.23 1.23
CA ARG A 193 7.50 2.12 2.20
C ARG A 193 8.93 2.44 1.76
N GLU A 194 9.63 3.26 2.54
CA GLU A 194 11.03 3.66 2.27
C GLU A 194 12.01 2.47 2.22
N ASP A 195 11.73 1.41 3.00
CA ASP A 195 12.53 0.19 3.06
C ASP A 195 12.05 -0.90 2.10
N GLU A 196 11.16 -0.56 1.16
CA GLU A 196 10.55 -1.48 0.21
C GLU A 196 10.73 -1.01 -1.23
N LEU A 197 10.75 -1.96 -2.16
CA LEU A 197 10.95 -1.71 -3.59
C LEU A 197 9.90 -2.46 -4.42
N VAL A 198 9.55 -1.87 -5.55
CA VAL A 198 8.78 -2.51 -6.62
C VAL A 198 9.72 -3.10 -7.64
N GLU A 199 9.57 -4.36 -7.97
CA GLU A 199 10.22 -5.02 -9.11
C GLU A 199 9.23 -5.10 -10.28
N VAL A 200 9.59 -4.47 -11.38
CA VAL A 200 8.83 -4.54 -12.63
C VAL A 200 9.57 -5.44 -13.60
N THR A 201 8.91 -6.50 -14.04
CA THR A 201 9.38 -7.40 -15.09
C THR A 201 8.39 -7.40 -16.24
N PRO A 202 8.73 -7.90 -17.44
CA PRO A 202 7.76 -8.01 -18.53
C PRO A 202 6.52 -8.84 -18.20
N LEU A 203 6.61 -9.76 -17.23
CA LEU A 203 5.55 -10.71 -16.88
C LEU A 203 4.85 -10.41 -15.56
N SER A 204 5.48 -9.66 -14.66
CA SER A 204 4.93 -9.47 -13.31
C SER A 204 5.41 -8.21 -12.62
N ILE A 205 4.58 -7.74 -11.68
CA ILE A 205 4.93 -6.71 -10.70
C ILE A 205 5.05 -7.42 -9.35
N ARG A 206 6.19 -7.25 -8.68
CA ARG A 206 6.48 -7.84 -7.37
C ARG A 206 6.90 -6.76 -6.40
N LEU A 207 6.70 -7.03 -5.13
CA LEU A 207 7.13 -6.17 -4.04
C LEU A 207 8.21 -6.91 -3.24
N ARG A 208 9.22 -6.19 -2.77
CA ARG A 208 10.26 -6.76 -1.92
C ARG A 208 10.80 -5.77 -0.90
N LYS A 209 11.43 -6.27 0.13
CA LYS A 209 12.27 -5.44 1.01
C LYS A 209 13.53 -4.99 0.27
N ALA A 210 14.02 -3.79 0.59
CA ALA A 210 15.31 -3.29 0.08
C ALA A 210 16.45 -4.20 0.54
N GLU A 211 16.51 -4.55 1.84
CA GLU A 211 17.36 -5.61 2.38
C GLU A 211 16.56 -6.91 2.41
N LEU A 212 17.02 -7.89 1.64
CA LEU A 212 16.33 -9.17 1.50
C LEU A 212 16.46 -10.07 2.74
N SER A 213 17.63 -10.07 3.39
CA SER A 213 17.88 -10.93 4.53
C SER A 213 17.10 -10.51 5.77
N ALA A 214 16.26 -11.40 6.30
CA ALA A 214 15.53 -11.19 7.53
C ALA A 214 16.46 -10.84 8.71
N GLN A 215 17.58 -11.59 8.83
CA GLN A 215 18.54 -11.36 9.90
C GLN A 215 19.15 -9.95 9.87
N LYS A 216 19.51 -9.46 8.67
CA LYS A 216 20.06 -8.10 8.52
C LYS A 216 19.02 -7.05 8.82
N ARG A 217 17.76 -7.22 8.39
CA ARG A 217 16.66 -6.31 8.72
C ARG A 217 16.49 -6.15 10.23
N TYR A 218 16.49 -7.26 10.99
CA TYR A 218 16.42 -7.22 12.45
C TYR A 218 17.61 -6.49 13.09
N GLN A 219 18.82 -6.71 12.59
CA GLN A 219 20.03 -6.03 13.08
C GLN A 219 19.93 -4.52 12.84
N MET A 220 19.51 -4.09 11.65
CA MET A 220 19.30 -2.67 11.31
C MET A 220 18.22 -2.00 12.17
N ALA A 221 17.10 -2.70 12.42
CA ALA A 221 16.04 -2.20 13.30
C ALA A 221 16.49 -2.06 14.75
N GLY A 222 17.33 -2.99 15.23
CA GLY A 222 17.93 -2.93 16.57
C GLY A 222 18.94 -1.77 16.74
N ALA A 223 19.69 -1.46 15.68
CA ALA A 223 20.63 -0.33 15.68
C ALA A 223 19.90 1.03 15.74
N LYS A 224 18.80 1.19 15.00
CA LYS A 224 17.97 2.42 15.01
C LYS A 224 17.29 2.72 16.36
N LYS A 225 17.09 1.72 17.22
CA LYS A 225 16.48 1.91 18.56
C LYS A 225 17.50 2.30 19.63
N LYS A 226 18.79 2.24 19.35
CA LYS A 226 19.88 2.55 20.31
C LYS A 226 20.56 3.89 20.07
N GLY A 227 20.24 4.60 19.03
CA GLY A 227 20.67 5.95 18.70
C GLY A 227 19.52 6.94 18.79
#